data_b1cd4a99d91e12b00d5da4a221f56acf
#
_entry.id   b1cd4a99d91e12b00d5da4a221f56acf
#
_cell.length_a   1.000
_cell.length_b   1.000
_cell.length_c   1.000
_cell.angle_alpha   90.00
_cell.angle_beta   90.00
_cell.angle_gamma   90.00
#
_symmetry.space_group_name_H-M   'P 1'
#
loop_
_entity.id
_entity.type
_entity.pdbx_description
1 polymer ?
#
loop_
_entity_poly.entity_id
_entity_poly.type
_entity_poly.pdbx_seq_one_letter_code
_entity_poly.pdbx_strand_id
1 'polypeptide(L)'
;MDIYGNKVIDESRQGEALVLEKSSGEKKMFLESYGCAMNFSDSEIVASILADKGYSTTSDFHEADLILVNTCAIRDGAEQRIRGRLKEYNIAKRKNPKLMIGVLGCMAERLKEKFLEQEKIVDIVVGPDAYRDLPNLIESVEGGQKAVNVLLSLEETYADISPVRLDSNGVTAFISITRGCDNMCSFCVVPFTRGRERSREPESIVNEAKSLFEQEIGRAHV
;
A
#
# COMPACT_ATOMS: atom_id res chain seq x y z
N MET A 1 -15.85 -18.03 3.09
CA MET A 1 -15.32 -18.60 4.34
C MET A 1 -14.75 -19.95 3.99
N ASP A 2 -13.53 -20.24 4.45
CA ASP A 2 -13.02 -21.59 4.37
C ASP A 2 -13.79 -22.50 5.34
N ILE A 3 -13.53 -23.81 5.29
CA ILE A 3 -14.21 -24.82 6.15
C ILE A 3 -13.96 -24.60 7.65
N TYR A 4 -13.09 -23.66 8.04
CA TYR A 4 -12.78 -23.30 9.42
C TYR A 4 -13.29 -21.91 9.81
N GLY A 5 -14.09 -21.25 8.96
CA GLY A 5 -14.67 -19.96 9.23
C GLY A 5 -13.72 -18.76 9.08
N ASN A 6 -12.51 -19.00 8.58
CA ASN A 6 -11.53 -17.94 8.37
C ASN A 6 -11.93 -17.07 7.17
N LYS A 7 -11.82 -15.75 7.33
CA LYS A 7 -11.83 -14.84 6.17
C LYS A 7 -10.50 -15.05 5.42
N VAL A 8 -10.53 -15.90 4.39
CA VAL A 8 -9.48 -15.85 3.35
C VAL A 8 -9.48 -14.43 2.78
N ILE A 9 -8.32 -13.92 2.37
CA ILE A 9 -8.24 -12.67 1.61
C ILE A 9 -9.19 -12.85 0.43
N ASP A 10 -10.34 -12.24 0.55
CA ASP A 10 -11.37 -12.36 -0.47
C ASP A 10 -10.97 -11.50 -1.66
N GLU A 11 -10.61 -12.16 -2.75
CA GLU A 11 -10.25 -11.46 -3.98
C GLU A 11 -11.38 -10.58 -4.51
N SER A 12 -12.63 -10.84 -4.12
CA SER A 12 -13.78 -10.00 -4.46
C SER A 12 -13.72 -8.62 -3.77
N ARG A 13 -12.99 -8.51 -2.65
CA ARG A 13 -12.80 -7.27 -1.89
C ARG A 13 -11.64 -6.40 -2.39
N GLN A 14 -10.96 -6.78 -3.46
CA GLN A 14 -9.91 -5.96 -4.04
C GLN A 14 -10.48 -4.62 -4.56
N GLY A 15 -9.85 -3.52 -4.12
CA GLY A 15 -10.29 -2.17 -4.46
C GLY A 15 -11.37 -1.62 -3.54
N GLU A 16 -11.70 -2.28 -2.42
CA GLU A 16 -12.43 -1.64 -1.34
C GLU A 16 -11.53 -0.61 -0.63
N ALA A 17 -12.15 0.47 -0.16
CA ALA A 17 -11.46 1.48 0.64
C ALA A 17 -11.00 0.88 1.97
N LEU A 18 -9.73 1.08 2.29
CA LEU A 18 -9.14 0.64 3.56
C LEU A 18 -9.26 1.78 4.58
N VAL A 19 -9.96 1.53 5.68
CA VAL A 19 -10.29 2.55 6.68
C VAL A 19 -9.75 2.16 8.06
N LEU A 20 -9.22 3.15 8.77
CA LEU A 20 -8.91 3.05 10.20
C LEU A 20 -10.14 3.44 11.01
N GLU A 21 -10.57 2.61 11.95
CA GLU A 21 -11.73 2.87 12.81
C GLU A 21 -11.59 4.14 13.66
N LYS A 22 -10.35 4.52 13.98
CA LYS A 22 -10.03 5.73 14.77
C LYS A 22 -8.92 6.50 14.08
N SER A 23 -9.26 7.39 13.17
CA SER A 23 -8.29 8.29 12.56
C SER A 23 -8.71 9.76 12.80
N SER A 24 -7.75 10.55 13.29
CA SER A 24 -7.93 11.98 13.54
C SER A 24 -6.82 12.75 12.83
N GLY A 25 -7.04 13.11 11.58
CA GLY A 25 -6.13 13.94 10.81
C GLY A 25 -6.90 15.04 10.10
N GLU A 26 -6.24 16.17 9.83
CA GLU A 26 -6.84 17.28 9.08
C GLU A 26 -6.98 16.99 7.58
N LYS A 27 -6.04 16.20 7.03
CA LYS A 27 -6.06 15.76 5.62
C LYS A 27 -6.64 14.36 5.50
N LYS A 28 -7.45 14.13 4.48
CA LYS A 28 -8.10 12.83 4.23
C LYS A 28 -7.37 12.03 3.15
N MET A 29 -7.06 10.79 3.47
CA MET A 29 -6.48 9.82 2.55
C MET A 29 -7.50 8.74 2.21
N PHE A 30 -7.69 8.49 0.92
CA PHE A 30 -8.41 7.32 0.43
C PHE A 30 -7.39 6.30 -0.06
N LEU A 31 -7.42 5.09 0.48
CA LEU A 31 -6.45 4.04 0.18
C LEU A 31 -7.16 2.77 -0.30
N GLU A 32 -6.78 2.28 -1.47
CA GLU A 32 -7.21 0.99 -2.02
C GLU A 32 -6.02 0.06 -2.21
N SER A 33 -6.22 -1.23 -1.96
CA SER A 33 -5.21 -2.25 -2.21
C SER A 33 -5.71 -3.30 -3.20
N TYR A 34 -4.85 -3.61 -4.17
CA TYR A 34 -5.08 -4.63 -5.19
C TYR A 34 -3.90 -5.61 -5.18
N GLY A 35 -4.20 -6.91 -5.15
CA GLY A 35 -3.16 -7.93 -5.25
C GLY A 35 -3.18 -8.96 -4.13
N CYS A 36 -2.03 -9.20 -3.53
CA CYS A 36 -1.84 -10.24 -2.52
C CYS A 36 -1.75 -9.67 -1.11
N ALA A 37 -1.62 -10.56 -0.11
CA ALA A 37 -1.40 -10.21 1.29
C ALA A 37 -0.27 -9.20 1.51
N MET A 38 0.81 -9.29 0.71
CA MET A 38 1.94 -8.35 0.81
C MET A 38 1.53 -6.92 0.43
N ASN A 39 0.67 -6.74 -0.58
CA ASN A 39 0.17 -5.40 -0.92
C ASN A 39 -0.72 -4.84 0.19
N PHE A 40 -1.54 -5.71 0.82
CA PHE A 40 -2.35 -5.29 1.96
C PHE A 40 -1.47 -4.86 3.14
N SER A 41 -0.49 -5.68 3.54
CA SER A 41 0.48 -5.33 4.58
C SER A 41 1.27 -4.05 4.25
N ASP A 42 1.67 -3.86 3.00
CA ASP A 42 2.31 -2.62 2.54
C ASP A 42 1.36 -1.42 2.68
N SER A 43 0.05 -1.60 2.46
CA SER A 43 -0.93 -0.54 2.66
C SER A 43 -1.07 -0.14 4.12
N GLU A 44 -0.95 -1.09 5.06
CA GLU A 44 -0.92 -0.80 6.51
C GLU A 44 0.33 0.02 6.89
N ILE A 45 1.49 -0.29 6.30
CA ILE A 45 2.73 0.48 6.47
C ILE A 45 2.56 1.92 5.95
N VAL A 46 2.01 2.06 4.74
CA VAL A 46 1.74 3.37 4.11
C VAL A 46 0.80 4.19 4.97
N ALA A 47 -0.28 3.58 5.46
CA ALA A 47 -1.23 4.25 6.33
C ALA A 47 -0.59 4.72 7.64
N SER A 48 0.33 3.92 8.25
CA SER A 48 1.07 4.33 9.44
C SER A 48 1.94 5.55 9.17
N ILE A 49 2.75 5.52 8.09
CA ILE A 49 3.63 6.62 7.72
C ILE A 49 2.85 7.93 7.53
N LEU A 50 1.68 7.86 6.89
CA LEU A 50 0.87 9.04 6.60
C LEU A 50 0.02 9.48 7.80
N ALA A 51 -0.40 8.56 8.68
CA ALA A 51 -1.06 8.92 9.94
C ALA A 51 -0.15 9.78 10.81
N ASP A 52 1.15 9.46 10.90
CA ASP A 52 2.16 10.26 11.60
C ASP A 52 2.34 11.65 10.98
N LYS A 53 1.88 11.86 9.75
CA LYS A 53 1.89 13.15 9.03
C LYS A 53 0.53 13.86 9.02
N GLY A 54 -0.39 13.41 9.86
CA GLY A 54 -1.70 14.05 10.06
C GLY A 54 -2.75 13.69 9.00
N TYR A 55 -2.58 12.57 8.28
CA TYR A 55 -3.61 12.02 7.41
C TYR A 55 -4.56 11.11 8.19
N SER A 56 -5.85 11.25 7.94
CA SER A 56 -6.90 10.31 8.34
C SER A 56 -7.40 9.54 7.13
N THR A 57 -7.93 8.34 7.33
CA THR A 57 -8.51 7.56 6.24
C THR A 57 -9.98 7.92 6.00
N THR A 58 -10.43 7.82 4.74
CA THR A 58 -11.84 7.96 4.36
C THR A 58 -12.28 6.82 3.46
N SER A 59 -13.56 6.45 3.51
CA SER A 59 -14.18 5.50 2.59
C SER A 59 -14.72 6.13 1.30
N ASP A 60 -14.77 7.46 1.23
CA ASP A 60 -15.24 8.19 0.05
C ASP A 60 -14.09 8.97 -0.60
N PHE A 61 -13.69 8.55 -1.79
CA PHE A 61 -12.64 9.21 -2.55
C PHE A 61 -12.99 10.63 -3.01
N HIS A 62 -14.27 11.01 -2.97
CA HIS A 62 -14.68 12.39 -3.26
C HIS A 62 -14.33 13.39 -2.16
N GLU A 63 -14.14 12.90 -0.93
CA GLU A 63 -13.74 13.70 0.22
C GLU A 63 -12.23 13.71 0.46
N ALA A 64 -11.47 12.94 -0.36
CA ALA A 64 -10.05 12.78 -0.15
C ALA A 64 -9.24 13.98 -0.66
N ASP A 65 -8.16 14.29 0.05
CA ASP A 65 -7.07 15.17 -0.39
C ASP A 65 -5.99 14.38 -1.13
N LEU A 66 -5.88 13.08 -0.82
CA LEU A 66 -4.92 12.15 -1.38
C LEU A 66 -5.59 10.81 -1.65
N ILE A 67 -5.51 10.33 -2.89
CA ILE A 67 -5.90 8.97 -3.27
C ILE A 67 -4.64 8.16 -3.51
N LEU A 68 -4.53 7.02 -2.85
CA LEU A 68 -3.44 6.05 -3.03
C LEU A 68 -3.98 4.71 -3.47
N VAL A 69 -3.39 4.17 -4.54
CA VAL A 69 -3.76 2.86 -5.09
C VAL A 69 -2.55 1.94 -5.03
N ASN A 70 -2.56 1.00 -4.10
CA ASN A 70 -1.50 0.00 -3.99
C ASN A 70 -1.77 -1.16 -4.95
N THR A 71 -0.80 -1.48 -5.80
CA THR A 71 -1.04 -2.26 -7.01
C THR A 71 -0.09 -3.45 -7.16
N CYS A 72 -0.61 -4.52 -7.75
CA CYS A 72 0.13 -5.74 -8.06
C CYS A 72 0.59 -5.75 -9.53
N ALA A 73 1.77 -6.31 -9.80
CA ALA A 73 2.31 -6.47 -11.15
C ALA A 73 2.12 -7.88 -11.74
N ILE A 74 1.57 -8.81 -10.97
CA ILE A 74 1.64 -10.25 -11.25
C ILE A 74 0.43 -10.73 -12.08
N ARG A 75 -0.69 -10.04 -12.02
CA ARG A 75 -1.95 -10.51 -12.60
C ARG A 75 -2.27 -9.79 -13.89
N ASP A 76 -2.55 -10.58 -14.95
CA ASP A 76 -3.13 -10.04 -16.17
C ASP A 76 -4.48 -9.36 -15.86
N GLY A 77 -4.69 -8.21 -16.44
CA GLY A 77 -5.90 -7.40 -16.19
C GLY A 77 -5.83 -6.51 -14.92
N ALA A 78 -4.88 -6.69 -14.01
CA ALA A 78 -4.71 -5.78 -12.88
C ALA A 78 -4.45 -4.35 -13.37
N GLU A 79 -3.57 -4.19 -14.36
CA GLU A 79 -3.27 -2.89 -14.96
C GLU A 79 -4.51 -2.24 -15.61
N GLN A 80 -5.30 -3.02 -16.34
CA GLN A 80 -6.54 -2.52 -16.95
C GLN A 80 -7.57 -2.08 -15.91
N ARG A 81 -7.69 -2.83 -14.81
CA ARG A 81 -8.56 -2.47 -13.69
C ARG A 81 -8.15 -1.14 -13.07
N ILE A 82 -6.85 -0.97 -12.82
CA ILE A 82 -6.32 0.29 -12.28
C ILE A 82 -6.56 1.45 -13.23
N ARG A 83 -6.29 1.27 -14.53
CA ARG A 83 -6.58 2.30 -15.55
C ARG A 83 -8.07 2.65 -15.62
N GLY A 84 -8.96 1.66 -15.44
CA GLY A 84 -10.40 1.89 -15.28
C GLY A 84 -10.70 2.75 -14.06
N ARG A 85 -10.13 2.40 -12.91
CA ARG A 85 -10.32 3.12 -11.64
C ARG A 85 -9.80 4.57 -11.70
N LEU A 86 -8.65 4.76 -12.35
CA LEU A 86 -8.10 6.11 -12.57
C LEU A 86 -9.04 7.02 -13.36
N LYS A 87 -9.86 6.48 -14.26
CA LYS A 87 -10.88 7.28 -14.97
C LYS A 87 -11.95 7.82 -14.02
N GLU A 88 -12.33 7.04 -13.00
CA GLU A 88 -13.28 7.49 -11.97
C GLU A 88 -12.66 8.59 -11.11
N TYR A 89 -11.41 8.42 -10.69
CA TYR A 89 -10.68 9.45 -9.92
C TYR A 89 -10.45 10.73 -10.71
N ASN A 90 -10.33 10.65 -12.02
CA ASN A 90 -10.25 11.84 -12.88
C ASN A 90 -11.51 12.72 -12.77
N ILE A 91 -12.67 12.13 -12.52
CA ILE A 91 -13.90 12.89 -12.29
C ILE A 91 -13.80 13.67 -10.98
N ALA A 92 -13.30 13.05 -9.93
CA ALA A 92 -13.07 13.73 -8.64
C ALA A 92 -12.00 14.83 -8.75
N LYS A 93 -10.87 14.53 -9.44
CA LYS A 93 -9.78 15.49 -9.63
C LYS A 93 -10.19 16.72 -10.47
N ARG A 94 -11.10 16.57 -11.43
CA ARG A 94 -11.65 17.70 -12.16
C ARG A 94 -12.49 18.63 -11.30
N LYS A 95 -13.15 18.10 -10.26
CA LYS A 95 -13.91 18.88 -9.27
C LYS A 95 -13.02 19.50 -8.21
N ASN A 96 -11.97 18.76 -7.80
CA ASN A 96 -10.96 19.23 -6.85
C ASN A 96 -9.55 19.12 -7.49
N PRO A 97 -9.05 20.18 -8.14
CA PRO A 97 -7.73 20.16 -8.78
C PRO A 97 -6.55 19.97 -7.82
N LYS A 98 -6.77 20.18 -6.51
CA LYS A 98 -5.75 19.94 -5.47
C LYS A 98 -5.66 18.49 -5.04
N LEU A 99 -6.63 17.65 -5.43
CA LEU A 99 -6.60 16.22 -5.14
C LEU A 99 -5.34 15.59 -5.74
N MET A 100 -4.54 14.94 -4.91
CA MET A 100 -3.36 14.20 -5.35
C MET A 100 -3.71 12.73 -5.57
N ILE A 101 -3.14 12.12 -6.61
CA ILE A 101 -3.34 10.71 -6.95
C ILE A 101 -1.99 10.01 -7.03
N GLY A 102 -1.80 9.00 -6.19
CA GLY A 102 -0.59 8.18 -6.13
C GLY A 102 -0.85 6.71 -6.47
N VAL A 103 0.09 6.12 -7.20
CA VAL A 103 0.11 4.68 -7.50
C VAL A 103 1.33 4.05 -6.84
N LEU A 104 1.07 3.01 -6.05
CA LEU A 104 2.04 2.35 -5.19
C LEU A 104 2.27 0.89 -5.58
N GLY A 105 3.34 0.31 -5.09
CA GLY A 105 3.57 -1.14 -5.09
C GLY A 105 4.25 -1.67 -6.34
N CYS A 106 4.07 -2.97 -6.60
CA CYS A 106 4.82 -3.68 -7.63
C CYS A 106 4.58 -3.18 -9.05
N MET A 107 3.36 -2.69 -9.37
CA MET A 107 3.08 -2.14 -10.69
C MET A 107 3.77 -0.78 -10.87
N ALA A 108 3.82 0.04 -9.80
CA ALA A 108 4.55 1.30 -9.80
C ALA A 108 6.04 1.07 -10.10
N GLU A 109 6.66 0.08 -9.45
CA GLU A 109 8.04 -0.31 -9.71
C GLU A 109 8.25 -0.79 -11.15
N ARG A 110 7.34 -1.59 -11.69
CA ARG A 110 7.46 -2.13 -13.05
C ARG A 110 7.32 -1.08 -14.14
N LEU A 111 6.41 -0.13 -13.97
CA LEU A 111 6.09 0.87 -14.99
C LEU A 111 6.88 2.16 -14.84
N LYS A 112 7.32 2.48 -13.62
CA LYS A 112 8.17 3.65 -13.30
C LYS A 112 7.61 4.97 -13.86
N GLU A 113 8.50 5.82 -14.35
CA GLU A 113 8.14 7.13 -14.91
C GLU A 113 7.20 7.03 -16.12
N LYS A 114 7.24 5.92 -16.88
CA LYS A 114 6.32 5.71 -18.02
C LYS A 114 4.85 5.79 -17.60
N PHE A 115 4.56 5.44 -16.34
CA PHE A 115 3.19 5.52 -15.85
C PHE A 115 2.71 6.98 -15.73
N LEU A 116 3.57 7.90 -15.29
CA LEU A 116 3.24 9.34 -15.25
C LEU A 116 3.06 9.95 -16.65
N GLU A 117 3.81 9.44 -17.63
CA GLU A 117 3.68 9.89 -19.01
C GLU A 117 2.35 9.44 -19.64
N GLN A 118 1.93 8.21 -19.36
CA GLN A 118 0.72 7.60 -19.88
C GLN A 118 -0.54 8.09 -19.16
N GLU A 119 -0.47 8.19 -17.82
CA GLU A 119 -1.60 8.55 -16.97
C GLU A 119 -1.41 9.95 -16.37
N LYS A 120 -1.84 10.97 -17.12
CA LYS A 120 -1.64 12.39 -16.75
C LYS A 120 -2.21 12.79 -15.42
N ILE A 121 -3.21 12.06 -14.90
CA ILE A 121 -3.87 12.34 -13.62
C ILE A 121 -3.06 11.86 -12.43
N VAL A 122 -2.10 10.95 -12.62
CA VAL A 122 -1.24 10.44 -11.57
C VAL A 122 -0.15 11.47 -11.27
N ASP A 123 0.02 11.79 -10.00
CA ASP A 123 0.99 12.76 -9.50
C ASP A 123 2.19 12.08 -8.84
N ILE A 124 1.95 10.90 -8.21
CA ILE A 124 2.94 10.19 -7.39
C ILE A 124 3.05 8.73 -7.86
N VAL A 125 4.28 8.23 -8.04
CA VAL A 125 4.55 6.81 -8.33
C VAL A 125 5.61 6.32 -7.37
N VAL A 126 5.28 5.29 -6.56
CA VAL A 126 6.18 4.81 -5.49
C VAL A 126 6.31 3.30 -5.50
N GLY A 127 7.54 2.82 -5.59
CA GLY A 127 7.87 1.41 -5.47
C GLY A 127 7.75 0.86 -4.04
N PRO A 128 7.77 -0.48 -3.88
CA PRO A 128 7.54 -1.12 -2.58
C PRO A 128 8.57 -0.78 -1.49
N ASP A 129 9.75 -0.35 -1.87
CA ASP A 129 10.83 -0.04 -0.92
C ASP A 129 11.01 1.46 -0.65
N ALA A 130 10.15 2.31 -1.24
CA ALA A 130 10.26 3.76 -1.16
C ALA A 130 9.12 4.43 -0.37
N TYR A 131 8.33 3.69 0.40
CA TYR A 131 7.18 4.25 1.12
C TYR A 131 7.56 5.29 2.17
N ARG A 132 8.77 5.21 2.77
CA ARG A 132 9.24 6.22 3.71
C ARG A 132 9.39 7.61 3.09
N ASP A 133 9.57 7.66 1.78
CA ASP A 133 9.73 8.91 1.05
C ASP A 133 8.38 9.56 0.66
N LEU A 134 7.26 8.88 0.89
CA LEU A 134 5.93 9.40 0.57
C LEU A 134 5.68 10.82 1.07
N PRO A 135 6.02 11.19 2.31
CA PRO A 135 5.83 12.57 2.78
C PRO A 135 6.55 13.61 1.92
N ASN A 136 7.82 13.36 1.55
CA ASN A 136 8.61 14.29 0.72
C ASN A 136 8.06 14.36 -0.72
N LEU A 137 7.60 13.22 -1.26
CA LEU A 137 6.99 13.17 -2.58
C LEU A 137 5.67 13.94 -2.61
N ILE A 138 4.87 13.86 -1.56
CA ILE A 138 3.63 14.63 -1.40
C ILE A 138 3.95 16.13 -1.36
N GLU A 139 4.93 16.55 -0.56
CA GLU A 139 5.36 17.96 -0.50
C GLU A 139 5.83 18.46 -1.87
N SER A 140 6.55 17.63 -2.63
CA SER A 140 6.99 17.98 -4.00
C SER A 140 5.80 18.20 -4.93
N VAL A 141 4.75 17.37 -4.80
CA VAL A 141 3.52 17.51 -5.60
C VAL A 141 2.72 18.73 -5.17
N GLU A 142 2.63 19.03 -3.89
CA GLU A 142 2.04 20.28 -3.39
C GLU A 142 2.77 21.53 -3.96
N GLY A 143 4.08 21.39 -4.21
CA GLY A 143 4.90 22.38 -4.91
C GLY A 143 4.71 22.43 -6.44
N GLY A 144 3.81 21.61 -7.00
CA GLY A 144 3.43 21.59 -8.42
C GLY A 144 4.28 20.68 -9.31
N GLN A 145 5.08 19.77 -8.74
CA GLN A 145 5.89 18.80 -9.47
C GLN A 145 5.25 17.41 -9.40
N LYS A 146 5.47 16.58 -10.42
CA LYS A 146 5.19 15.14 -10.32
C LYS A 146 6.34 14.45 -9.64
N ALA A 147 6.05 13.42 -8.84
CA ALA A 147 7.03 12.76 -8.01
C ALA A 147 7.10 11.25 -8.26
N VAL A 148 8.31 10.73 -8.37
CA VAL A 148 8.58 9.29 -8.57
C VAL A 148 9.71 8.85 -7.65
N ASN A 149 9.49 7.78 -6.92
CA ASN A 149 10.55 7.03 -6.25
C ASN A 149 10.28 5.53 -6.37
N VAL A 150 11.07 4.86 -7.18
CA VAL A 150 10.99 3.42 -7.47
C VAL A 150 12.33 2.72 -7.25
N LEU A 151 13.12 3.24 -6.33
CA LEU A 151 14.39 2.63 -5.94
C LEU A 151 14.14 1.37 -5.12
N LEU A 152 14.76 0.27 -5.53
CA LEU A 152 14.79 -0.96 -4.76
C LEU A 152 15.91 -0.87 -3.72
N SER A 153 15.58 -1.07 -2.46
CA SER A 153 16.52 -1.09 -1.35
C SER A 153 17.15 -2.47 -1.19
N LEU A 154 18.37 -2.51 -0.68
CA LEU A 154 19.03 -3.76 -0.25
C LEU A 154 18.78 -4.07 1.22
N GLU A 155 18.24 -3.13 2.00
CA GLU A 155 18.14 -3.21 3.46
C GLU A 155 16.72 -2.96 3.99
N GLU A 156 15.86 -2.25 3.26
CA GLU A 156 14.55 -1.84 3.77
C GLU A 156 13.62 -3.03 4.06
N THR A 157 13.22 -3.14 5.31
CA THR A 157 12.28 -4.16 5.79
C THR A 157 11.06 -3.57 6.51
N TYR A 158 11.06 -2.25 6.78
CA TYR A 158 10.05 -1.54 7.59
C TYR A 158 9.90 -2.13 9.00
N ALA A 159 10.97 -2.71 9.56
CA ALA A 159 10.95 -3.44 10.82
C ALA A 159 10.64 -2.54 12.05
N ASP A 160 10.94 -1.26 11.95
CA ASP A 160 10.73 -0.24 12.98
C ASP A 160 9.36 0.43 12.92
N ILE A 161 8.57 0.18 11.87
CA ILE A 161 7.21 0.68 11.76
C ILE A 161 6.26 -0.32 12.39
N SER A 162 5.45 0.14 13.35
CA SER A 162 4.31 -0.61 13.86
C SER A 162 3.12 -0.37 12.94
N PRO A 163 2.73 -1.35 12.09
CA PRO A 163 1.68 -1.11 11.12
C PRO A 163 0.33 -0.86 11.81
N VAL A 164 -0.37 0.19 11.40
CA VAL A 164 -1.78 0.37 11.76
C VAL A 164 -2.60 -0.75 11.12
N ARG A 165 -3.63 -1.21 11.78
CA ARG A 165 -4.47 -2.29 11.27
C ARG A 165 -5.65 -1.71 10.52
N LEU A 166 -5.62 -1.84 9.21
CA LEU A 166 -6.68 -1.43 8.31
C LEU A 166 -7.73 -2.53 8.24
N ASP A 167 -8.99 -2.13 8.24
CA ASP A 167 -10.12 -3.05 8.07
C ASP A 167 -10.07 -4.25 9.06
N SER A 168 -9.61 -3.96 10.29
CA SER A 168 -9.38 -4.97 11.32
C SER A 168 -10.68 -5.69 11.66
N ASN A 169 -10.66 -7.01 11.53
CA ASN A 169 -11.76 -7.85 12.03
C ASN A 169 -11.55 -8.27 13.51
N GLY A 170 -10.52 -7.73 14.17
CA GLY A 170 -10.12 -8.08 15.54
C GLY A 170 -9.58 -9.49 15.72
N VAL A 171 -9.44 -10.26 14.63
CA VAL A 171 -9.11 -11.70 14.69
C VAL A 171 -7.79 -12.02 14.01
N THR A 172 -7.46 -11.37 12.89
CA THR A 172 -6.27 -11.70 12.08
C THR A 172 -5.43 -10.47 11.78
N ALA A 173 -4.11 -10.65 11.73
CA ALA A 173 -3.15 -9.65 11.27
C ALA A 173 -2.05 -10.31 10.44
N PHE A 174 -1.47 -9.57 9.49
CA PHE A 174 -0.31 -10.02 8.76
C PHE A 174 0.96 -9.48 9.42
N ILE A 175 1.96 -10.35 9.58
CA ILE A 175 3.31 -9.96 9.97
C ILE A 175 4.23 -10.26 8.79
N SER A 176 4.84 -9.22 8.22
CA SER A 176 5.83 -9.39 7.18
C SER A 176 7.16 -9.82 7.80
N ILE A 177 7.64 -11.01 7.45
CA ILE A 177 8.92 -11.56 7.96
C ILE A 177 10.06 -11.41 6.97
N THR A 178 9.73 -11.39 5.68
CA THR A 178 10.70 -11.33 4.57
C THR A 178 10.15 -10.48 3.44
N ARG A 179 11.01 -9.71 2.78
CA ARG A 179 10.71 -8.91 1.58
C ARG A 179 11.63 -9.30 0.44
N GLY A 180 11.13 -9.23 -0.80
CA GLY A 180 11.92 -9.64 -1.97
C GLY A 180 12.04 -11.15 -2.13
N CYS A 181 12.87 -11.61 -3.08
CA CYS A 181 13.12 -13.03 -3.31
C CYS A 181 14.36 -13.23 -4.21
N ASP A 182 15.21 -14.18 -3.86
CA ASP A 182 16.41 -14.52 -4.60
C ASP A 182 16.27 -15.73 -5.53
N ASN A 183 15.10 -16.39 -5.57
CA ASN A 183 14.91 -17.64 -6.32
C ASN A 183 14.91 -17.49 -7.84
N MET A 184 14.74 -16.30 -8.40
CA MET A 184 14.82 -16.01 -9.84
C MET A 184 14.06 -17.00 -10.74
N CYS A 185 12.90 -17.49 -10.31
CA CYS A 185 12.04 -18.38 -11.11
C CYS A 185 11.67 -17.73 -12.44
N SER A 186 11.68 -18.48 -13.54
CA SER A 186 11.56 -17.97 -14.90
C SER A 186 10.27 -17.18 -15.20
N PHE A 187 9.20 -17.45 -14.47
CA PHE A 187 7.91 -16.78 -14.61
C PHE A 187 7.64 -15.70 -13.54
N CYS A 188 8.56 -15.49 -12.59
CA CYS A 188 8.31 -14.67 -11.41
C CYS A 188 8.85 -13.25 -11.56
N VAL A 189 8.00 -12.27 -11.31
CA VAL A 189 8.35 -10.85 -11.37
C VAL A 189 8.86 -10.30 -10.02
N VAL A 190 8.71 -11.05 -8.92
CA VAL A 190 9.03 -10.57 -7.55
C VAL A 190 10.46 -10.05 -7.40
N PRO A 191 11.52 -10.74 -7.89
CA PRO A 191 12.88 -10.21 -7.78
C PRO A 191 13.07 -8.84 -8.44
N PHE A 192 12.29 -8.54 -9.48
CA PHE A 192 12.38 -7.31 -10.26
C PHE A 192 11.52 -6.18 -9.71
N THR A 193 10.48 -6.50 -8.92
CA THR A 193 9.55 -5.50 -8.37
C THR A 193 9.68 -5.30 -6.87
N ARG A 194 10.30 -6.26 -6.16
CA ARG A 194 10.52 -6.21 -4.71
C ARG A 194 11.99 -6.46 -4.32
N GLY A 195 12.88 -6.59 -5.32
CA GLY A 195 14.31 -6.73 -5.11
C GLY A 195 14.74 -8.07 -4.50
N ARG A 196 15.98 -8.06 -3.99
CA ARG A 196 16.61 -9.19 -3.32
C ARG A 196 15.90 -9.55 -2.02
N GLU A 197 16.06 -10.79 -1.57
CA GLU A 197 15.52 -11.25 -0.30
C GLU A 197 16.15 -10.51 0.89
N ARG A 198 15.30 -10.00 1.77
CA ARG A 198 15.67 -9.31 3.01
C ARG A 198 14.76 -9.79 4.11
N SER A 199 15.33 -10.44 5.11
CA SER A 199 14.59 -10.90 6.29
C SER A 199 14.66 -9.86 7.40
N ARG A 200 13.56 -9.70 8.13
CA ARG A 200 13.51 -8.88 9.34
C ARG A 200 14.26 -9.56 10.47
N GLU A 201 14.78 -8.75 11.38
CA GLU A 201 15.36 -9.25 12.63
C GLU A 201 14.31 -10.02 13.43
N PRO A 202 14.63 -11.25 13.92
CA PRO A 202 13.69 -12.10 14.64
C PRO A 202 13.05 -11.40 15.85
N GLU A 203 13.81 -10.56 16.55
CA GLU A 203 13.31 -9.82 17.70
C GLU A 203 12.19 -8.84 17.31
N SER A 204 12.31 -8.16 16.19
CA SER A 204 11.27 -7.24 15.71
C SER A 204 9.96 -7.97 15.36
N ILE A 205 10.07 -9.18 14.81
CA ILE A 205 8.92 -10.03 14.49
C ILE A 205 8.22 -10.48 15.78
N VAL A 206 8.99 -10.95 16.76
CA VAL A 206 8.46 -11.38 18.06
C VAL A 206 7.78 -10.23 18.80
N ASN A 207 8.37 -9.03 18.76
CA ASN A 207 7.80 -7.85 19.42
C ASN A 207 6.50 -7.42 18.75
N GLU A 208 6.41 -7.45 17.42
CA GLU A 208 5.16 -7.18 16.70
C GLU A 208 4.08 -8.21 17.06
N ALA A 209 4.42 -9.51 17.10
CA ALA A 209 3.50 -10.56 17.48
C ALA A 209 2.99 -10.39 18.94
N LYS A 210 3.85 -10.02 19.88
CA LYS A 210 3.46 -9.73 21.26
C LYS A 210 2.50 -8.54 21.33
N SER A 211 2.81 -7.45 20.63
CA SER A 211 1.94 -6.26 20.58
C SER A 211 0.56 -6.59 20.01
N LEU A 212 0.47 -7.42 18.97
CA LEU A 212 -0.79 -7.89 18.44
C LEU A 212 -1.58 -8.72 19.45
N PHE A 213 -0.90 -9.61 20.16
CA PHE A 213 -1.51 -10.41 21.22
C PHE A 213 -2.06 -9.56 22.37
N GLU A 214 -1.33 -8.52 22.81
CA GLU A 214 -1.76 -7.56 23.82
C GLU A 214 -2.97 -6.73 23.38
N GLN A 215 -3.13 -6.50 22.08
CA GLN A 215 -4.30 -5.84 21.49
C GLN A 215 -5.49 -6.78 21.28
N GLU A 216 -5.41 -8.01 21.81
CA GLU A 216 -6.42 -9.06 21.63
C GLU A 216 -6.66 -9.43 20.14
N ILE A 217 -5.78 -9.01 19.26
CA ILE A 217 -5.79 -9.46 17.86
C ILE A 217 -5.17 -10.85 17.88
N GLY A 218 -6.03 -11.80 17.88
CA GLY A 218 -5.28 -12.92 17.90
C GLY A 218 -5.83 -14.25 18.07
N ARG A 219 -6.22 -14.88 17.16
CA ARG A 219 -5.84 -16.27 17.01
C ARG A 219 -5.03 -16.32 15.74
N ALA A 220 -3.74 -16.00 15.84
CA ALA A 220 -2.80 -16.37 14.80
C ALA A 220 -2.93 -17.88 14.63
N HIS A 221 -3.55 -18.28 13.55
CA HIS A 221 -3.38 -19.64 13.07
C HIS A 221 -2.00 -19.66 12.42
N VAL A 222 -1.05 -20.28 13.14
CA VAL A 222 0.26 -20.64 12.61
C VAL A 222 0.04 -21.69 11.52
#